data_c8138c6a2893b0ab7b3ebd407a4f7e14
#
_entry.id   c8138c6a2893b0ab7b3ebd407a4f7e14
#
_cell.length_a   1.000
_cell.length_b   1.000
_cell.length_c   1.000
_cell.angle_alpha   90.00
_cell.angle_beta   90.00
_cell.angle_gamma   90.00
#
_symmetry.space_group_name_H-M   'P 1'
#
loop_
_entity.id
_entity.type
_entity.pdbx_description
1 polymer ?
#
loop_
_entity_poly.entity_id
_entity_poly.type
_entity_poly.pdbx_seq_one_letter_code
_entity_poly.pdbx_strand_id
1 'polypeptide(L)'
;PFWGRQSATALTEGIAIPEPQQVNVTVRSLTATEHGILTFVSDRLKRQNNENVLASVGVMQGNAVGRLRDKDVIALWGSVATDIGAAGADNDLNDIAGAIAFLQTDNDADFGPAPGTPNIVVHPEQLRRLASASIPLSSGSVGSTLPPGGISEDIIKSYWRGNDPIMGCPIYVDGNITRDGSGDSIGCAFVDMAFSLAQATEVDSNDDDDIRLRGTEIVTVAEWGELENVDKWAVTLTGATDAQT
;
A
#
# COMPACT_ATOMS: atom_id res chain seq x y z
N PRO A 1 7.79 -19.19 -7.27
CA PRO A 1 6.76 -20.06 -7.83
C PRO A 1 5.56 -20.10 -6.89
N PHE A 2 4.36 -19.94 -7.46
CA PHE A 2 3.10 -20.10 -6.76
C PHE A 2 2.46 -21.41 -7.20
N TRP A 3 1.98 -22.19 -6.23
CA TRP A 3 1.40 -23.50 -6.48
C TRP A 3 -0.11 -23.35 -6.62
N GLY A 4 -0.65 -23.85 -7.72
CA GLY A 4 -2.08 -23.88 -7.97
C GLY A 4 -2.82 -24.78 -6.99
N ARG A 5 -4.07 -24.45 -6.76
CA ARG A 5 -4.99 -25.19 -5.90
C ARG A 5 -5.36 -26.54 -6.50
N GLN A 6 -5.52 -27.54 -5.66
CA GLN A 6 -6.06 -28.84 -6.04
C GLN A 6 -7.46 -29.02 -5.44
N SER A 7 -8.32 -29.73 -6.14
CA SER A 7 -9.68 -30.06 -5.67
C SER A 7 -9.76 -31.51 -5.23
N ALA A 8 -10.39 -31.75 -4.08
CA ALA A 8 -10.72 -33.09 -3.64
C ALA A 8 -12.12 -33.51 -4.12
N THR A 9 -12.25 -34.75 -4.56
CA THR A 9 -13.53 -35.35 -4.93
C THR A 9 -13.95 -36.40 -3.91
N ALA A 10 -15.26 -36.52 -3.68
CA ALA A 10 -15.81 -37.60 -2.86
C ALA A 10 -15.54 -38.93 -3.51
N LEU A 11 -15.04 -39.89 -2.73
CA LEU A 11 -14.78 -41.26 -3.21
C LEU A 11 -15.95 -42.16 -2.90
N THR A 12 -16.29 -43.03 -3.87
CA THR A 12 -17.29 -44.07 -3.68
C THR A 12 -16.57 -45.41 -3.53
N GLU A 13 -17.01 -46.23 -2.57
CA GLU A 13 -16.40 -47.52 -2.31
C GLU A 13 -16.48 -48.43 -3.57
N GLY A 14 -15.34 -49.02 -3.90
CA GLY A 14 -15.22 -49.90 -5.08
C GLY A 14 -15.00 -49.20 -6.43
N ILE A 15 -14.90 -47.87 -6.46
CA ILE A 15 -14.59 -47.11 -7.68
C ILE A 15 -13.15 -46.56 -7.58
N ALA A 16 -12.42 -46.68 -8.66
CA ALA A 16 -11.06 -46.13 -8.73
C ALA A 16 -11.04 -44.59 -8.57
N ILE A 17 -10.00 -44.08 -7.94
CA ILE A 17 -9.75 -42.62 -7.85
C ILE A 17 -9.68 -42.08 -9.28
N PRO A 18 -10.36 -40.94 -9.58
CA PRO A 18 -10.26 -40.28 -10.87
C PRO A 18 -8.81 -39.90 -11.21
N GLU A 19 -8.56 -39.57 -12.45
CA GLU A 19 -7.21 -39.26 -12.96
C GLU A 19 -6.46 -38.26 -12.06
N PRO A 20 -5.13 -38.40 -11.93
CA PRO A 20 -4.32 -37.53 -11.11
C PRO A 20 -4.40 -36.07 -11.63
N GLN A 21 -4.64 -35.15 -10.74
CA GLN A 21 -4.63 -33.73 -11.09
C GLN A 21 -3.19 -33.28 -11.34
N GLN A 22 -3.01 -32.51 -12.40
CA GLN A 22 -1.71 -31.84 -12.64
C GLN A 22 -1.48 -30.75 -11.63
N VAL A 23 -0.26 -30.67 -11.11
CA VAL A 23 0.17 -29.56 -10.27
C VAL A 23 0.47 -28.37 -11.18
N ASN A 24 -0.35 -27.33 -11.08
CA ASN A 24 -0.10 -26.08 -11.78
C ASN A 24 0.87 -25.21 -11.00
N VAL A 25 1.90 -24.68 -11.65
CA VAL A 25 2.91 -23.82 -11.04
C VAL A 25 3.03 -22.56 -11.86
N THR A 26 2.70 -21.43 -11.26
CA THR A 26 2.92 -20.11 -11.87
C THR A 26 4.25 -19.55 -11.42
N VAL A 27 5.14 -19.24 -12.36
CA VAL A 27 6.42 -18.59 -12.09
C VAL A 27 6.31 -17.13 -12.51
N ARG A 28 6.59 -16.24 -11.60
CA ARG A 28 6.74 -14.81 -11.89
C ARG A 28 8.23 -14.48 -11.85
N SER A 29 8.69 -13.65 -12.78
CA SER A 29 10.05 -13.13 -12.83
C SER A 29 10.02 -11.64 -12.47
N LEU A 30 10.95 -11.24 -11.62
CA LEU A 30 11.14 -9.87 -11.18
C LEU A 30 12.51 -9.41 -11.66
N THR A 31 12.57 -8.22 -12.25
CA THR A 31 13.82 -7.59 -12.70
C THR A 31 14.06 -6.36 -11.86
N ALA A 32 15.22 -6.29 -11.22
CA ALA A 32 15.61 -5.11 -10.47
C ALA A 32 16.10 -4.00 -11.43
N THR A 33 15.81 -2.77 -11.08
CA THR A 33 16.22 -1.56 -11.80
C THR A 33 17.07 -0.70 -10.86
N GLU A 34 18.14 -0.13 -11.38
CA GLU A 34 19.03 0.77 -10.65
C GLU A 34 18.42 2.19 -10.60
N HIS A 35 18.42 2.78 -9.41
CA HIS A 35 17.98 4.14 -9.14
C HIS A 35 19.10 4.90 -8.45
N GLY A 36 19.31 6.15 -8.82
CA GLY A 36 20.40 6.95 -8.26
C GLY A 36 20.08 8.43 -8.16
N ILE A 37 20.74 9.09 -7.23
CA ILE A 37 20.70 10.53 -7.03
C ILE A 37 22.13 11.05 -6.95
N LEU A 38 22.42 12.10 -7.73
CA LEU A 38 23.66 12.86 -7.65
C LEU A 38 23.37 14.24 -7.08
N THR A 39 24.10 14.61 -6.04
CA THR A 39 24.04 15.96 -5.46
C THR A 39 25.43 16.56 -5.35
N PHE A 40 25.58 17.79 -5.82
CA PHE A 40 26.82 18.55 -5.75
C PHE A 40 26.76 19.57 -4.60
N VAL A 41 27.77 19.56 -3.73
CA VAL A 41 27.91 20.49 -2.60
C VAL A 41 29.19 21.31 -2.78
N SER A 42 29.06 22.62 -3.00
CA SER A 42 30.22 23.48 -3.21
C SER A 42 31.00 23.72 -1.90
N ASP A 43 32.31 23.88 -2.01
CA ASP A 43 33.18 24.25 -0.88
C ASP A 43 32.80 25.56 -0.21
N ARG A 44 32.19 26.46 -0.98
CA ARG A 44 31.70 27.73 -0.43
C ARG A 44 30.54 27.47 0.54
N LEU A 45 29.61 26.59 0.15
CA LEU A 45 28.47 26.21 1.01
C LEU A 45 28.93 25.52 2.29
N LYS A 46 29.91 24.59 2.18
CA LYS A 46 30.49 23.91 3.35
C LYS A 46 31.13 24.89 4.34
N ARG A 47 31.79 25.94 3.84
CA ARG A 47 32.48 26.93 4.67
C ARG A 47 31.53 27.97 5.27
N GLN A 48 30.44 28.30 4.61
CA GLN A 48 29.50 29.34 5.05
C GLN A 48 28.40 28.80 5.98
N ASN A 49 28.20 27.47 5.99
CA ASN A 49 27.20 26.85 6.82
C ASN A 49 27.81 26.32 8.14
N ASN A 50 27.09 26.54 9.24
CA ASN A 50 27.52 26.08 10.56
C ASN A 50 27.13 24.64 10.86
N GLU A 51 26.35 24.02 9.97
CA GLU A 51 25.90 22.63 10.07
C GLU A 51 26.73 21.71 9.17
N ASN A 52 26.73 20.42 9.50
CA ASN A 52 27.34 19.42 8.63
C ASN A 52 26.47 19.19 7.38
N VAL A 53 26.71 20.00 6.34
CA VAL A 53 25.95 19.96 5.09
C VAL A 53 25.96 18.60 4.42
N LEU A 54 27.09 17.91 4.46
CA LEU A 54 27.23 16.57 3.83
C LEU A 54 26.31 15.55 4.50
N ALA A 55 26.26 15.53 5.83
CA ALA A 55 25.37 14.65 6.57
C ALA A 55 23.88 14.95 6.26
N SER A 56 23.52 16.24 6.19
CA SER A 56 22.16 16.66 5.85
C SER A 56 21.78 16.24 4.44
N VAL A 57 22.68 16.36 3.48
CA VAL A 57 22.46 15.90 2.08
C VAL A 57 22.30 14.39 2.04
N GLY A 58 23.12 13.62 2.77
CA GLY A 58 22.98 12.16 2.83
C GLY A 58 21.61 11.74 3.36
N VAL A 59 21.10 12.38 4.41
CA VAL A 59 19.73 12.13 4.92
C VAL A 59 18.66 12.48 3.89
N MET A 60 18.83 13.61 3.18
CA MET A 60 17.88 14.01 2.13
C MET A 60 17.84 12.99 0.97
N GLN A 61 19.00 12.50 0.54
CA GLN A 61 19.10 11.50 -0.51
C GLN A 61 18.50 10.17 -0.07
N GLY A 62 18.80 9.69 1.15
CA GLY A 62 18.20 8.48 1.70
C GLY A 62 16.67 8.57 1.78
N ASN A 63 16.13 9.70 2.22
CA ASN A 63 14.69 9.95 2.23
C ASN A 63 14.08 9.97 0.81
N ALA A 64 14.81 10.52 -0.16
CA ALA A 64 14.32 10.58 -1.54
C ALA A 64 14.28 9.19 -2.18
N VAL A 65 15.30 8.35 -1.95
CA VAL A 65 15.32 6.94 -2.41
C VAL A 65 14.21 6.14 -1.74
N GLY A 66 14.02 6.27 -0.41
CA GLY A 66 12.94 5.61 0.30
C GLY A 66 11.55 6.00 -0.24
N ARG A 67 11.35 7.29 -0.50
CA ARG A 67 10.10 7.79 -1.09
C ARG A 67 9.87 7.29 -2.50
N LEU A 68 10.91 7.16 -3.31
CA LEU A 68 10.78 6.61 -4.66
C LEU A 68 10.34 5.15 -4.61
N ARG A 69 11.01 4.34 -3.77
CA ARG A 69 10.66 2.93 -3.59
C ARG A 69 9.21 2.74 -3.14
N ASP A 70 8.73 3.57 -2.22
CA ASP A 70 7.34 3.59 -1.79
C ASP A 70 6.38 3.86 -2.95
N LYS A 71 6.70 4.87 -3.76
CA LYS A 71 5.87 5.23 -4.92
C LYS A 71 5.82 4.13 -5.98
N ASP A 72 6.93 3.43 -6.20
CA ASP A 72 6.99 2.34 -7.16
C ASP A 72 6.08 1.19 -6.71
N VAL A 73 6.09 0.82 -5.42
CA VAL A 73 5.16 -0.16 -4.87
C VAL A 73 3.70 0.29 -4.97
N ILE A 74 3.41 1.57 -4.66
CA ILE A 74 2.07 2.15 -4.79
C ILE A 74 1.59 2.13 -6.24
N ALA A 75 2.50 2.32 -7.20
CA ALA A 75 2.15 2.29 -8.63
C ALA A 75 1.61 0.92 -9.09
N LEU A 76 2.00 -0.18 -8.43
CA LEU A 76 1.44 -1.51 -8.71
C LEU A 76 -0.07 -1.60 -8.43
N TRP A 77 -0.60 -0.77 -7.53
CA TRP A 77 -2.04 -0.79 -7.23
C TRP A 77 -2.88 -0.43 -8.46
N GLY A 78 -2.33 0.35 -9.39
CA GLY A 78 -3.01 0.66 -10.65
C GLY A 78 -3.20 -0.54 -11.59
N SER A 79 -2.51 -1.67 -11.36
CA SER A 79 -2.67 -2.92 -12.13
C SER A 79 -3.71 -3.87 -11.53
N VAL A 80 -4.12 -3.68 -10.28
CA VAL A 80 -5.10 -4.52 -9.59
C VAL A 80 -6.46 -4.39 -10.28
N ALA A 81 -7.02 -5.52 -10.68
CA ALA A 81 -8.25 -5.56 -11.49
C ALA A 81 -9.53 -5.27 -10.70
N THR A 82 -9.51 -5.43 -9.37
CA THR A 82 -10.70 -5.23 -8.53
C THR A 82 -10.61 -3.91 -7.81
N ASP A 83 -11.58 -3.03 -8.07
CA ASP A 83 -11.71 -1.73 -7.43
C ASP A 83 -13.02 -1.65 -6.65
N ILE A 84 -12.96 -1.10 -5.44
CA ILE A 84 -14.11 -0.84 -4.57
C ILE A 84 -14.12 0.64 -4.20
N GLY A 85 -15.30 1.22 -4.16
CA GLY A 85 -15.49 2.66 -4.03
C GLY A 85 -15.77 3.30 -5.37
N ALA A 86 -15.73 4.62 -5.43
CA ALA A 86 -15.96 5.36 -6.65
C ALA A 86 -15.25 6.72 -6.62
N ALA A 87 -14.77 7.16 -7.78
CA ALA A 87 -14.20 8.49 -7.95
C ALA A 87 -15.23 9.57 -7.54
N GLY A 88 -14.80 10.58 -6.80
CA GLY A 88 -15.64 11.64 -6.28
C GLY A 88 -16.55 11.27 -5.10
N ALA A 89 -16.51 10.01 -4.64
CA ALA A 89 -17.25 9.55 -3.46
C ALA A 89 -16.33 9.35 -2.25
N ASP A 90 -16.88 9.54 -1.06
CA ASP A 90 -16.16 9.23 0.17
C ASP A 90 -16.22 7.72 0.42
N ASN A 91 -15.09 7.11 0.72
CA ASN A 91 -15.07 5.72 1.15
C ASN A 91 -15.76 5.59 2.52
N ASP A 92 -16.56 4.56 2.67
CA ASP A 92 -17.25 4.24 3.90
C ASP A 92 -16.81 2.89 4.49
N LEU A 93 -17.38 2.53 5.63
CA LEU A 93 -17.10 1.24 6.27
C LEU A 93 -17.57 0.04 5.45
N ASN A 94 -18.57 0.22 4.57
CA ASN A 94 -19.05 -0.86 3.70
C ASN A 94 -18.03 -1.15 2.60
N ASP A 95 -17.34 -0.12 2.10
CA ASP A 95 -16.28 -0.29 1.09
C ASP A 95 -15.13 -1.11 1.68
N ILE A 96 -14.71 -0.78 2.90
CA ILE A 96 -13.67 -1.54 3.60
C ILE A 96 -14.14 -2.97 3.90
N ALA A 97 -15.37 -3.12 4.40
CA ALA A 97 -15.94 -4.44 4.64
C ALA A 97 -16.07 -5.26 3.35
N GLY A 98 -16.44 -4.61 2.25
CA GLY A 98 -16.50 -5.19 0.90
C GLY A 98 -15.14 -5.68 0.43
N ALA A 99 -14.08 -4.88 0.61
CA ALA A 99 -12.71 -5.27 0.26
C ALA A 99 -12.23 -6.47 1.09
N ILE A 100 -12.46 -6.46 2.40
CA ILE A 100 -12.11 -7.58 3.28
C ILE A 100 -12.89 -8.84 2.88
N ALA A 101 -14.19 -8.72 2.65
CA ALA A 101 -15.03 -9.84 2.22
C ALA A 101 -14.58 -10.42 0.88
N PHE A 102 -14.21 -9.56 -0.08
CA PHE A 102 -13.67 -10.00 -1.37
C PHE A 102 -12.40 -10.82 -1.18
N LEU A 103 -11.45 -10.35 -0.39
CA LEU A 103 -10.19 -11.05 -0.13
C LEU A 103 -10.38 -12.40 0.58
N GLN A 104 -11.38 -12.50 1.44
CA GLN A 104 -11.72 -13.73 2.17
C GLN A 104 -12.57 -14.71 1.36
N THR A 105 -13.17 -14.26 0.26
CA THR A 105 -14.00 -15.10 -0.60
C THR A 105 -13.13 -15.84 -1.61
N ASP A 106 -13.58 -17.04 -1.99
CA ASP A 106 -12.95 -17.87 -3.03
C ASP A 106 -13.24 -17.29 -4.42
N ASN A 107 -12.53 -16.23 -4.79
CA ASN A 107 -12.68 -15.52 -6.07
C ASN A 107 -11.66 -15.95 -7.13
N ASP A 108 -10.72 -16.81 -6.76
CA ASP A 108 -9.67 -17.29 -7.65
C ASP A 108 -9.71 -18.82 -7.73
N ALA A 109 -9.91 -19.33 -8.94
CA ALA A 109 -9.96 -20.77 -9.16
C ALA A 109 -8.59 -21.45 -8.97
N ASP A 110 -7.50 -20.71 -9.20
CA ASP A 110 -6.14 -21.22 -9.14
C ASP A 110 -5.55 -21.17 -7.73
N PHE A 111 -5.78 -20.08 -6.98
CA PHE A 111 -5.12 -19.85 -5.69
C PHE A 111 -6.08 -19.84 -4.50
N GLY A 112 -7.39 -19.62 -4.73
CA GLY A 112 -8.41 -19.53 -3.68
C GLY A 112 -8.38 -18.20 -2.90
N PRO A 113 -8.99 -18.17 -1.69
CA PRO A 113 -9.07 -16.98 -0.90
C PRO A 113 -7.68 -16.51 -0.44
N ALA A 114 -7.53 -15.22 -0.22
CA ALA A 114 -6.28 -14.61 0.22
C ALA A 114 -5.82 -15.18 1.58
N PRO A 115 -4.59 -15.64 1.71
CA PRO A 115 -4.09 -16.21 2.96
C PRO A 115 -3.71 -15.10 3.95
N GLY A 116 -4.20 -15.19 5.19
CA GLY A 116 -3.81 -14.29 6.26
C GLY A 116 -4.75 -13.10 6.47
N THR A 117 -4.29 -12.12 7.24
CA THR A 117 -5.03 -10.90 7.55
C THR A 117 -4.71 -9.83 6.52
N PRO A 118 -5.70 -9.21 5.88
CA PRO A 118 -5.46 -8.10 4.97
C PRO A 118 -4.86 -6.88 5.69
N ASN A 119 -3.95 -6.19 5.01
CA ASN A 119 -3.46 -4.88 5.38
C ASN A 119 -4.14 -3.84 4.49
N ILE A 120 -4.54 -2.72 5.06
CA ILE A 120 -5.21 -1.65 4.35
C ILE A 120 -4.32 -0.42 4.38
N VAL A 121 -4.00 0.14 3.21
CA VAL A 121 -3.21 1.36 3.08
C VAL A 121 -4.03 2.40 2.33
N VAL A 122 -4.23 3.56 2.94
CA VAL A 122 -5.06 4.64 2.38
C VAL A 122 -4.35 5.98 2.47
N HIS A 123 -4.78 6.93 1.63
CA HIS A 123 -4.33 8.31 1.73
C HIS A 123 -4.85 8.95 3.05
N PRO A 124 -4.07 9.85 3.71
CA PRO A 124 -4.49 10.50 4.96
C PRO A 124 -5.88 11.15 4.89
N GLU A 125 -6.23 11.72 3.75
CA GLU A 125 -7.52 12.37 3.55
C GLU A 125 -8.67 11.36 3.42
N GLN A 126 -8.43 10.19 2.79
CA GLN A 126 -9.42 9.12 2.78
C GLN A 126 -9.72 8.63 4.20
N LEU A 127 -8.68 8.45 5.04
CA LEU A 127 -8.88 8.06 6.44
C LEU A 127 -9.68 9.12 7.21
N ARG A 128 -9.39 10.41 7.00
CA ARG A 128 -10.13 11.51 7.61
C ARG A 128 -11.61 11.46 7.24
N ARG A 129 -11.93 11.24 5.97
CA ARG A 129 -13.31 11.15 5.46
C ARG A 129 -14.01 9.91 6.01
N LEU A 130 -13.34 8.77 6.00
CA LEU A 130 -13.84 7.54 6.60
C LEU A 130 -14.19 7.75 8.09
N ALA A 131 -13.32 8.42 8.84
CA ALA A 131 -13.58 8.78 10.23
C ALA A 131 -14.80 9.71 10.36
N SER A 132 -14.93 10.71 9.50
CA SER A 132 -16.06 11.64 9.55
C SER A 132 -17.40 10.99 9.17
N ALA A 133 -17.39 10.06 8.22
CA ALA A 133 -18.58 9.31 7.82
C ALA A 133 -19.08 8.36 8.92
N SER A 134 -18.18 7.89 9.76
CA SER A 134 -18.51 6.93 10.84
C SER A 134 -18.95 7.59 12.13
N ILE A 135 -18.68 8.88 12.30
CA ILE A 135 -19.14 9.65 13.45
C ILE A 135 -20.40 10.40 13.02
N PRO A 136 -21.60 9.98 13.45
CA PRO A 136 -22.81 10.76 13.21
C PRO A 136 -22.77 12.03 14.09
N LEU A 137 -22.05 13.05 13.64
CA LEU A 137 -22.04 14.39 14.24
C LEU A 137 -23.26 15.20 13.82
N SER A 138 -24.30 14.60 13.34
CA SER A 138 -25.49 15.35 12.95
C SER A 138 -26.46 15.51 14.10
N SER A 139 -26.36 16.62 14.75
CA SER A 139 -27.53 17.23 15.39
C SER A 139 -28.51 17.60 14.27
N GLY A 140 -29.56 16.83 14.05
CA GLY A 140 -30.73 17.34 13.34
C GLY A 140 -31.24 16.59 12.14
N SER A 141 -30.75 15.44 11.77
CA SER A 141 -31.44 14.60 10.79
C SER A 141 -32.31 13.56 11.49
N VAL A 142 -33.59 13.81 11.46
CA VAL A 142 -34.64 12.89 11.92
C VAL A 142 -34.55 11.62 11.09
N GLY A 143 -34.13 10.51 11.69
CA GLY A 143 -34.12 9.22 11.02
C GLY A 143 -33.00 8.26 11.41
N SER A 144 -31.95 8.73 12.04
CA SER A 144 -30.93 7.84 12.58
C SER A 144 -31.38 7.31 13.94
N THR A 145 -31.92 6.11 13.95
CA THR A 145 -32.11 5.33 15.20
C THR A 145 -30.74 4.89 15.70
N LEU A 146 -30.04 5.80 16.35
CA LEU A 146 -28.96 5.40 17.24
C LEU A 146 -29.57 4.47 18.30
N PRO A 147 -28.96 3.31 18.57
CA PRO A 147 -29.42 2.49 19.69
C PRO A 147 -29.46 3.35 20.96
N PRO A 148 -30.47 3.18 21.83
CA PRO A 148 -30.56 3.91 23.10
C PRO A 148 -29.33 3.54 23.95
N GLY A 149 -28.32 4.38 23.96
CA GLY A 149 -27.03 4.15 24.62
C GLY A 149 -25.89 4.92 23.98
N GLY A 150 -26.16 5.54 22.83
CA GLY A 150 -25.14 6.30 22.10
C GLY A 150 -24.07 5.41 21.45
N ILE A 151 -23.23 6.00 20.65
CA ILE A 151 -21.99 5.37 20.18
C ILE A 151 -21.10 5.20 21.42
N SER A 152 -20.67 3.98 21.70
CA SER A 152 -19.82 3.77 22.86
C SER A 152 -18.54 4.61 22.70
N GLU A 153 -18.10 5.21 23.80
CA GLU A 153 -16.88 6.01 23.85
C GLU A 153 -15.66 5.22 23.32
N ASP A 154 -15.71 3.90 23.41
CA ASP A 154 -14.68 3.00 22.90
C ASP A 154 -14.63 2.94 21.38
N ILE A 155 -15.78 3.01 20.69
CA ILE A 155 -15.81 3.10 19.22
C ILE A 155 -15.20 4.42 18.75
N ILE A 156 -15.55 5.54 19.40
CA ILE A 156 -15.00 6.85 19.08
C ILE A 156 -13.49 6.88 19.37
N LYS A 157 -13.05 6.34 20.48
CA LYS A 157 -11.65 6.28 20.87
C LYS A 157 -10.82 5.38 19.94
N SER A 158 -11.38 4.24 19.56
CA SER A 158 -10.80 3.29 18.61
C SER A 158 -10.60 3.96 17.24
N TYR A 159 -11.59 4.66 16.78
CA TYR A 159 -11.59 5.32 15.47
C TYR A 159 -10.61 6.49 15.39
N TRP A 160 -10.46 7.27 16.46
CA TRP A 160 -9.58 8.44 16.49
C TRP A 160 -8.09 8.10 16.57
N ARG A 161 -7.74 6.88 16.95
CA ARG A 161 -6.34 6.52 17.11
C ARG A 161 -5.63 6.19 15.80
N GLY A 162 -6.36 6.04 14.69
CA GLY A 162 -5.78 5.79 13.36
C GLY A 162 -4.94 4.50 13.26
N ASN A 163 -4.74 3.84 14.38
CA ASN A 163 -3.86 2.69 14.54
C ASN A 163 -4.62 1.44 14.97
N ASP A 164 -5.92 1.57 15.23
CA ASP A 164 -6.73 0.43 15.65
C ASP A 164 -7.28 -0.30 14.42
N PRO A 165 -7.27 -1.63 14.41
CA PRO A 165 -7.71 -2.41 13.27
C PRO A 165 -9.22 -2.24 13.04
N ILE A 166 -9.62 -2.00 11.81
CA ILE A 166 -11.02 -2.07 11.40
C ILE A 166 -11.34 -3.50 11.00
N MET A 167 -12.35 -4.10 11.66
CA MET A 167 -12.74 -5.49 11.42
C MET A 167 -11.60 -6.50 11.56
N GLY A 168 -10.63 -6.20 12.44
CA GLY A 168 -9.44 -7.03 12.63
C GLY A 168 -8.30 -6.80 11.65
N CYS A 169 -8.47 -5.90 10.66
CA CYS A 169 -7.46 -5.57 9.67
C CYS A 169 -6.76 -4.26 10.03
N PRO A 170 -5.43 -4.21 10.09
CA PRO A 170 -4.69 -2.98 10.36
C PRO A 170 -4.83 -2.00 9.20
N ILE A 171 -4.95 -0.71 9.55
CA ILE A 171 -4.99 0.39 8.57
C ILE A 171 -3.73 1.22 8.73
N TYR A 172 -3.08 1.44 7.60
CA TYR A 172 -1.92 2.30 7.48
C TYR A 172 -2.24 3.52 6.63
N VAL A 173 -1.51 4.58 6.86
CA VAL A 173 -1.67 5.84 6.15
C VAL A 173 -0.39 6.18 5.44
N ASP A 174 -0.47 6.45 4.13
CA ASP A 174 0.67 6.87 3.35
C ASP A 174 0.38 8.17 2.58
N GLY A 175 1.20 9.19 2.84
CA GLY A 175 1.13 10.46 2.15
C GLY A 175 1.79 10.47 0.76
N ASN A 176 2.47 9.39 0.35
CA ASN A 176 3.06 9.26 -0.98
C ASN A 176 2.03 8.81 -2.04
N ILE A 177 0.84 8.36 -1.60
CA ILE A 177 -0.28 8.09 -2.51
C ILE A 177 -0.63 9.38 -3.24
N THR A 178 -0.55 9.33 -4.58
CA THR A 178 -0.84 10.50 -5.41
C THR A 178 -2.33 10.72 -5.54
N ARG A 179 -2.74 12.00 -5.60
CA ARG A 179 -4.07 12.40 -6.02
C ARG A 179 -4.10 12.56 -7.52
N ASP A 180 -5.19 12.20 -8.13
CA ASP A 180 -5.43 12.50 -9.53
C ASP A 180 -5.84 13.97 -9.75
N GLY A 181 -6.08 14.36 -11.02
CA GLY A 181 -6.51 15.72 -11.36
C GLY A 181 -7.93 16.08 -10.88
N SER A 182 -8.71 15.10 -10.46
CA SER A 182 -10.07 15.25 -9.93
C SER A 182 -10.10 15.29 -8.40
N GLY A 183 -8.96 15.10 -7.75
CA GLY A 183 -8.86 15.07 -6.31
C GLY A 183 -9.18 13.72 -5.69
N ASP A 184 -9.12 12.65 -6.47
CA ASP A 184 -9.30 11.29 -6.00
C ASP A 184 -7.94 10.61 -5.73
N SER A 185 -7.93 9.60 -4.89
CA SER A 185 -6.77 8.75 -4.67
C SER A 185 -7.15 7.28 -4.56
N ILE A 186 -6.17 6.41 -4.81
CA ILE A 186 -6.34 4.97 -4.79
C ILE A 186 -5.58 4.43 -3.59
N GLY A 187 -6.30 3.95 -2.59
CA GLY A 187 -5.77 3.09 -1.53
C GLY A 187 -5.77 1.63 -1.96
N CYS A 188 -5.24 0.75 -1.13
CA CYS A 188 -5.24 -0.68 -1.42
C CYS A 188 -5.44 -1.51 -0.15
N ALA A 189 -6.25 -2.55 -0.23
CA ALA A 189 -6.36 -3.62 0.75
C ALA A 189 -5.71 -4.87 0.17
N PHE A 190 -4.70 -5.42 0.82
CA PHE A 190 -3.95 -6.55 0.29
C PHE A 190 -3.39 -7.44 1.40
N VAL A 191 -3.03 -8.67 1.05
CA VAL A 191 -2.27 -9.57 1.94
C VAL A 191 -0.80 -9.55 1.56
N ASP A 192 0.08 -9.91 2.49
CA ASP A 192 1.54 -9.83 2.33
C ASP A 192 2.08 -10.52 1.07
N MET A 193 1.39 -11.55 0.58
CA MET A 193 1.80 -12.29 -0.61
C MET A 193 1.29 -11.71 -1.93
N ALA A 194 0.43 -10.68 -1.91
CA ALA A 194 -0.12 -10.07 -3.12
C ALA A 194 0.96 -9.38 -3.95
N PHE A 195 1.90 -8.74 -3.28
CA PHE A 195 3.00 -8.02 -3.91
C PHE A 195 4.35 -8.57 -3.44
N SER A 196 5.37 -8.43 -4.26
CA SER A 196 6.75 -8.74 -3.92
C SER A 196 7.65 -7.56 -4.25
N LEU A 197 8.52 -7.22 -3.32
CA LEU A 197 9.63 -6.30 -3.50
C LEU A 197 10.93 -7.09 -3.34
N ALA A 198 11.80 -7.03 -4.32
CA ALA A 198 13.14 -7.59 -4.23
C ALA A 198 14.18 -6.47 -4.33
N GLN A 199 15.08 -6.44 -3.40
CA GLN A 199 16.19 -5.49 -3.36
C GLN A 199 17.47 -6.24 -3.74
N ALA A 200 18.11 -5.82 -4.83
CA ALA A 200 19.36 -6.40 -5.30
C ALA A 200 20.56 -5.73 -4.63
N THR A 201 20.49 -4.39 -4.53
CA THR A 201 21.54 -3.60 -3.87
C THR A 201 20.90 -2.68 -2.83
N GLU A 202 21.43 -2.70 -1.61
CA GLU A 202 21.02 -1.75 -0.58
C GLU A 202 21.44 -0.32 -0.96
N VAL A 203 20.87 0.65 -0.26
CA VAL A 203 21.23 2.06 -0.47
C VAL A 203 22.72 2.24 -0.16
N ASP A 204 23.51 2.52 -1.18
CA ASP A 204 24.93 2.83 -1.08
C ASP A 204 25.17 4.30 -1.44
N SER A 205 25.98 4.98 -0.65
CA SER A 205 26.27 6.40 -0.83
C SER A 205 27.76 6.59 -0.86
N ASN A 206 28.27 7.15 -1.96
CA ASN A 206 29.67 7.44 -2.18
C ASN A 206 29.83 8.95 -2.42
N ASP A 207 30.94 9.50 -1.92
CA ASP A 207 31.32 10.89 -2.13
C ASP A 207 32.68 11.00 -2.80
N ASP A 208 32.83 11.98 -3.66
CA ASP A 208 34.11 12.32 -4.32
C ASP A 208 34.26 13.84 -4.46
N ASP A 209 35.51 14.29 -4.31
CA ASP A 209 35.84 15.72 -4.42
C ASP A 209 36.17 16.08 -5.89
N ASP A 210 35.33 16.92 -6.49
CA ASP A 210 35.62 17.53 -7.78
C ASP A 210 36.42 18.84 -7.64
N ILE A 211 37.70 18.75 -7.88
CA ILE A 211 38.64 19.87 -7.81
C ILE A 211 38.29 20.96 -8.83
N ARG A 212 37.74 20.60 -10.00
CA ARG A 212 37.41 21.55 -11.06
C ARG A 212 36.18 22.37 -10.72
N LEU A 213 35.18 21.74 -10.13
CA LEU A 213 33.95 22.39 -9.68
C LEU A 213 34.08 22.97 -8.26
N ARG A 214 35.16 22.66 -7.55
CA ARG A 214 35.43 23.12 -6.19
C ARG A 214 34.31 22.74 -5.22
N GLY A 215 34.06 21.47 -5.11
CA GLY A 215 33.04 20.91 -4.24
C GLY A 215 33.09 19.38 -4.21
N THR A 216 32.19 18.77 -3.48
CA THR A 216 32.03 17.33 -3.36
C THR A 216 30.75 16.89 -4.03
N GLU A 217 30.85 15.86 -4.84
CA GLU A 217 29.72 15.14 -5.39
C GLU A 217 29.36 13.98 -4.49
N ILE A 218 28.07 13.82 -4.21
CA ILE A 218 27.54 12.71 -3.40
C ILE A 218 26.58 11.96 -4.31
N VAL A 219 26.89 10.68 -4.55
CA VAL A 219 26.07 9.76 -5.33
C VAL A 219 25.46 8.74 -4.39
N THR A 220 24.16 8.60 -4.41
CA THR A 220 23.46 7.53 -3.73
C THR A 220 22.76 6.65 -4.75
N VAL A 221 23.02 5.36 -4.71
CA VAL A 221 22.48 4.36 -5.63
C VAL A 221 21.80 3.24 -4.83
N ALA A 222 20.71 2.71 -5.39
CA ALA A 222 20.02 1.53 -4.87
C ALA A 222 19.37 0.79 -6.04
N GLU A 223 19.20 -0.52 -5.90
CA GLU A 223 18.62 -1.36 -6.93
C GLU A 223 17.52 -2.24 -6.37
N TRP A 224 16.31 -2.08 -6.91
CA TRP A 224 15.14 -2.88 -6.53
C TRP A 224 14.23 -3.13 -7.71
N GLY A 225 13.33 -4.07 -7.51
CA GLY A 225 12.21 -4.33 -8.42
C GLY A 225 10.99 -4.75 -7.63
N GLU A 226 9.84 -4.45 -8.15
CA GLU A 226 8.53 -4.73 -7.59
C GLU A 226 7.70 -5.55 -8.56
N LEU A 227 6.80 -6.37 -8.03
CA LEU A 227 5.95 -7.23 -8.84
C LEU A 227 4.66 -7.54 -8.11
N GLU A 228 3.56 -7.53 -8.85
CA GLU A 228 2.29 -8.11 -8.44
C GLU A 228 2.32 -9.64 -8.64
N ASN A 229 2.11 -10.38 -7.55
CA ASN A 229 2.13 -11.85 -7.59
C ASN A 229 0.77 -12.43 -7.96
N VAL A 230 -0.28 -12.05 -7.22
CA VAL A 230 -1.63 -12.56 -7.38
C VAL A 230 -2.62 -11.40 -7.30
N ASP A 231 -3.20 -11.04 -8.43
CA ASP A 231 -4.15 -9.94 -8.56
C ASP A 231 -5.35 -10.03 -7.60
N LYS A 232 -5.90 -11.23 -7.42
CA LYS A 232 -7.08 -11.46 -6.56
C LYS A 232 -6.80 -11.36 -5.05
N TRP A 233 -5.57 -11.20 -4.65
CA TRP A 233 -5.16 -11.00 -3.26
C TRP A 233 -4.93 -9.52 -2.91
N ALA A 234 -5.29 -8.64 -3.82
CA ALA A 234 -5.33 -7.20 -3.63
C ALA A 234 -6.65 -6.63 -4.16
N VAL A 235 -7.09 -5.53 -3.55
CA VAL A 235 -8.28 -4.76 -3.93
C VAL A 235 -7.97 -3.29 -3.77
N THR A 236 -8.21 -2.50 -4.80
CA THR A 236 -8.07 -1.05 -4.72
C THR A 236 -9.29 -0.39 -4.06
N LEU A 237 -9.04 0.71 -3.39
CA LEU A 237 -10.02 1.52 -2.69
C LEU A 237 -9.98 2.93 -3.28
N THR A 238 -10.77 3.17 -4.32
CA THR A 238 -10.86 4.49 -4.95
C THR A 238 -11.80 5.39 -4.16
N GLY A 239 -11.35 6.59 -3.83
CA GLY A 239 -12.17 7.55 -3.08
C GLY A 239 -11.66 8.98 -3.14
N ALA A 240 -12.57 9.91 -2.87
CA ALA A 240 -12.31 11.34 -2.90
C ALA A 240 -11.33 11.76 -1.81
N THR A 241 -10.42 12.65 -2.18
CA THR A 241 -9.41 13.24 -1.29
C THR A 241 -9.36 14.76 -1.40
N ASP A 242 -10.38 15.37 -2.01
CA ASP A 242 -10.49 16.83 -2.08
C ASP A 242 -10.56 17.40 -0.66
N ALA A 243 -9.77 18.43 -0.39
CA ALA A 243 -9.98 19.22 0.80
C ALA A 243 -11.38 19.84 0.70
N GLN A 244 -12.26 19.53 1.64
CA GLN A 244 -13.51 20.30 1.75
C GLN A 244 -13.11 21.74 2.06
N THR A 245 -13.34 22.63 1.11
CA THR A 245 -13.21 24.08 1.27
C THR A 245 -14.29 24.63 2.18
#